data_7abe497dae0845ff0e57c2bdb0565675
#
_entry.id   7abe497dae0845ff0e57c2bdb0565675
#
_cell.length_a   1.000
_cell.length_b   1.000
_cell.length_c   1.000
_cell.angle_alpha   90.00
_cell.angle_beta   90.00
_cell.angle_gamma   90.00
#
_symmetry.space_group_name_H-M   'P 1'
#
loop_
_entity.id
_entity.type
_entity.pdbx_description
1 polymer ?
#
loop_
_entity_poly.entity_id
_entity_poly.type
_entity_poly.pdbx_seq_one_letter_code
_entity_poly.pdbx_strand_id
1 'polypeptide(L)'
;MPTQGASITVAGGLDLVSSAHALFRTPGAATILQNFESATTGGYRRINGFAKWGGASATIPTGLSTDDITGIVPYADGVIACQANNIYWSLDGISWTQINKDTYKALTGTVAVTASSAAVVGTGTSFTTELAVDDRVKINSIKYRVLSITDNTNLTLDIDVVVTASGQTIYRSGMIVSELSSATTIARTNQVNNQFAKYESQGAYGTLYIVDDVNKIAEFQITKSGSVYSYYFEELDRSAPVNPSRAAIFSERLIVAGQSVSTSTVAYSSRLKPYDFEATGSGAIDVGDIIVGIKVFRNTLIIFCKNSIFELTSLDSDPILKSITKNIGCIDGNTIQEIGGDLIFLAPDGLRTVAGTARIADVEIGSVSRKILPLINDLLDNISDYTLASMVIRERSQYRLFYFQSGQADASQKGIIGTFKFDEQGIPAFEWSNTKGLVVKTCTSDLNTSNEEVKFSADESGYVYLHDSGNNFNGANISGVFQTPDMDYGDNGLRKSLYAVKANIKPEGVQDDLKLRIRYDFESTDVPQPGVFAVGTLNRASLYGTALYGSGTYGAVVLPSKRMLVVGSGFSNSFRFFSDDTNAAYSVNGLFVSFIAGGRR
;
A
#
# COMPACT_ATOMS: atom_id res chain seq x y z
N MET A 1 15.23 -53.71 4.12
CA MET A 1 13.94 -53.23 3.65
C MET A 1 14.22 -52.27 2.49
N PRO A 2 13.39 -52.24 1.46
CA PRO A 2 13.61 -51.30 0.35
C PRO A 2 13.44 -49.86 0.83
N THR A 3 14.27 -48.98 0.33
CA THR A 3 14.17 -47.56 0.53
C THR A 3 12.95 -47.02 -0.22
N GLN A 4 12.17 -46.20 0.44
CA GLN A 4 11.02 -45.50 -0.13
C GLN A 4 11.30 -44.01 -0.25
N GLY A 5 10.62 -43.35 -1.15
CA GLY A 5 10.75 -41.91 -1.36
C GLY A 5 9.39 -41.25 -1.52
N ALA A 6 9.24 -40.03 -0.98
CA ALA A 6 8.08 -39.19 -1.17
C ALA A 6 8.50 -37.82 -1.70
N SER A 7 7.78 -37.33 -2.70
CA SER A 7 7.95 -35.97 -3.24
C SER A 7 6.87 -35.06 -2.70
N ILE A 8 7.26 -33.88 -2.26
CA ILE A 8 6.38 -32.86 -1.69
C ILE A 8 6.54 -31.60 -2.51
N THR A 9 5.47 -31.19 -3.18
CA THR A 9 5.39 -29.88 -3.84
C THR A 9 5.00 -28.84 -2.82
N VAL A 10 5.79 -27.79 -2.69
CA VAL A 10 5.54 -26.69 -1.73
C VAL A 10 4.55 -25.70 -2.34
N ALA A 11 3.33 -25.67 -1.83
CA ALA A 11 2.22 -24.81 -2.30
C ALA A 11 1.04 -24.81 -1.33
N GLY A 12 0.09 -23.88 -1.47
CA GLY A 12 -1.18 -23.84 -0.71
C GLY A 12 -1.22 -22.80 0.41
N GLY A 13 -0.07 -22.16 0.70
CA GLY A 13 0.04 -21.10 1.69
C GLY A 13 -0.09 -21.58 3.13
N LEU A 14 -0.22 -20.63 4.05
CA LEU A 14 -0.46 -20.86 5.48
C LEU A 14 -1.88 -21.37 5.71
N ASP A 15 -2.02 -22.47 6.44
CA ASP A 15 -3.29 -23.05 6.82
C ASP A 15 -3.28 -23.36 8.34
N LEU A 16 -4.05 -22.57 9.09
CA LEU A 16 -4.15 -22.63 10.54
C LEU A 16 -5.48 -23.23 11.03
N VAL A 17 -6.38 -23.58 10.10
CA VAL A 17 -7.75 -24.01 10.42
C VAL A 17 -7.97 -25.49 10.13
N SER A 18 -7.34 -26.00 9.08
CA SER A 18 -7.51 -27.39 8.69
C SER A 18 -6.97 -28.34 9.75
N SER A 19 -7.70 -29.43 10.01
CA SER A 19 -7.26 -30.46 10.95
C SER A 19 -5.97 -31.14 10.46
N ALA A 20 -5.17 -31.67 11.39
CA ALA A 20 -3.95 -32.40 11.06
C ALA A 20 -4.17 -33.50 10.01
N HIS A 21 -5.31 -34.21 10.09
CA HIS A 21 -5.66 -35.25 9.12
C HIS A 21 -5.97 -34.71 7.72
N ALA A 22 -6.61 -33.53 7.63
CA ALA A 22 -6.83 -32.86 6.35
C ALA A 22 -5.50 -32.38 5.73
N LEU A 23 -4.58 -31.88 6.55
CA LEU A 23 -3.27 -31.41 6.13
C LEU A 23 -2.34 -32.54 5.63
N PHE A 24 -2.54 -33.79 6.03
CA PHE A 24 -1.83 -34.94 5.44
C PHE A 24 -2.05 -35.05 3.91
N ARG A 25 -3.17 -34.56 3.41
CA ARG A 25 -3.49 -34.56 1.97
C ARG A 25 -2.92 -33.36 1.21
N THR A 26 -2.47 -32.34 1.94
CA THR A 26 -1.85 -31.12 1.38
C THR A 26 -0.45 -30.91 1.99
N PRO A 27 0.50 -31.83 1.77
CA PRO A 27 1.80 -31.82 2.43
C PRO A 27 2.66 -30.60 2.08
N GLY A 28 2.31 -29.86 1.05
CA GLY A 28 2.98 -28.64 0.63
C GLY A 28 2.46 -27.36 1.31
N ALA A 29 1.30 -27.41 1.97
CA ALA A 29 0.81 -26.30 2.78
C ALA A 29 1.75 -26.00 3.95
N ALA A 30 1.59 -24.85 4.57
CA ALA A 30 2.41 -24.46 5.70
C ALA A 30 1.57 -24.35 6.98
N THR A 31 2.08 -24.85 8.10
CA THR A 31 1.56 -24.59 9.45
C THR A 31 2.23 -23.40 10.11
N ILE A 32 3.43 -23.02 9.64
CA ILE A 32 4.11 -21.77 9.94
C ILE A 32 4.68 -21.24 8.61
N LEU A 33 4.40 -19.98 8.29
CA LEU A 33 4.90 -19.32 7.09
C LEU A 33 5.15 -17.84 7.39
N GLN A 34 6.18 -17.58 8.19
CA GLN A 34 6.55 -16.25 8.66
C GLN A 34 7.64 -15.65 7.78
N ASN A 35 7.45 -14.42 7.33
CA ASN A 35 8.37 -13.69 6.45
C ASN A 35 8.72 -14.45 5.16
N PHE A 36 7.76 -15.20 4.68
CA PHE A 36 7.75 -15.84 3.37
C PHE A 36 6.55 -15.36 2.56
N GLU A 37 6.64 -15.49 1.27
CA GLU A 37 5.59 -15.24 0.30
C GLU A 37 5.50 -16.39 -0.68
N SER A 38 4.36 -16.57 -1.34
CA SER A 38 4.24 -17.50 -2.44
C SER A 38 5.01 -16.98 -3.64
N ALA A 39 6.00 -17.75 -4.10
CA ALA A 39 6.79 -17.37 -5.27
C ALA A 39 5.97 -17.51 -6.57
N THR A 40 6.16 -16.60 -7.51
CA THR A 40 5.52 -16.67 -8.84
C THR A 40 5.93 -17.93 -9.63
N THR A 41 7.13 -18.43 -9.35
CA THR A 41 7.69 -19.65 -9.97
C THR A 41 7.35 -20.94 -9.22
N GLY A 42 6.47 -20.86 -8.21
CA GLY A 42 6.11 -21.96 -7.31
C GLY A 42 7.01 -22.02 -6.06
N GLY A 43 6.48 -22.61 -4.99
CA GLY A 43 7.13 -22.68 -3.70
C GLY A 43 6.95 -21.42 -2.84
N TYR A 44 7.68 -21.35 -1.73
CA TYR A 44 7.69 -20.21 -0.83
C TYR A 44 9.04 -19.51 -0.86
N ARG A 45 9.01 -18.20 -1.02
CA ARG A 45 10.18 -17.32 -1.10
C ARG A 45 10.26 -16.46 0.17
N ARG A 46 11.44 -16.34 0.78
CA ARG A 46 11.68 -15.37 1.84
C ARG A 46 11.47 -13.95 1.29
N ILE A 47 10.72 -13.11 1.98
CA ILE A 47 10.45 -11.74 1.55
C ILE A 47 11.73 -10.89 1.51
N ASN A 48 11.69 -9.83 0.74
CA ASN A 48 12.68 -8.76 0.81
C ASN A 48 12.46 -7.90 2.06
N GLY A 49 13.46 -7.10 2.38
CA GLY A 49 13.41 -6.16 3.47
C GLY A 49 12.84 -4.80 3.07
N PHE A 50 13.29 -3.79 3.80
CA PHE A 50 13.06 -2.38 3.50
C PHE A 50 14.30 -1.58 3.90
N ALA A 51 14.50 -0.45 3.25
CA ALA A 51 15.64 0.43 3.50
C ALA A 51 15.20 1.89 3.47
N LYS A 52 15.85 2.76 4.24
CA LYS A 52 15.58 4.20 4.22
C LYS A 52 15.73 4.74 2.80
N TRP A 53 14.72 5.47 2.35
CA TRP A 53 14.80 6.19 1.10
C TRP A 53 15.70 7.41 1.27
N GLY A 54 16.63 7.61 0.34
CA GLY A 54 17.68 8.64 0.47
C GLY A 54 18.97 8.15 1.17
N GLY A 55 19.04 6.88 1.57
CA GLY A 55 20.25 6.25 2.11
C GLY A 55 20.21 5.95 3.60
N ALA A 56 21.25 5.30 4.09
CA ALA A 56 21.34 4.74 5.44
C ALA A 56 21.70 5.76 6.54
N SER A 57 21.36 7.05 6.39
CA SER A 57 21.66 8.05 7.42
C SER A 57 20.97 7.72 8.74
N ALA A 58 21.70 7.87 9.84
CA ALA A 58 21.14 7.78 11.19
C ALA A 58 20.36 9.03 11.60
N THR A 59 20.56 10.15 10.88
CA THR A 59 19.86 11.41 11.13
C THR A 59 18.60 11.50 10.27
N ILE A 60 17.57 12.12 10.82
CA ILE A 60 16.34 12.42 10.08
C ILE A 60 16.69 13.24 8.83
N PRO A 61 16.08 12.96 7.67
CA PRO A 61 16.28 13.74 6.45
C PRO A 61 16.00 15.22 6.66
N THR A 62 16.76 16.08 6.02
CA THR A 62 16.59 17.53 6.13
C THR A 62 15.17 17.96 5.76
N GLY A 63 14.52 18.69 6.64
CA GLY A 63 13.13 19.18 6.47
C GLY A 63 12.10 18.38 7.26
N LEU A 64 12.30 17.08 7.50
CA LEU A 64 11.44 16.27 8.35
C LEU A 64 11.81 16.39 9.84
N SER A 65 10.92 15.91 10.70
CA SER A 65 11.09 15.78 12.15
C SER A 65 10.98 14.31 12.58
N THR A 66 11.05 14.07 13.89
CA THR A 66 10.82 12.74 14.48
C THR A 66 9.34 12.43 14.68
N ASP A 67 8.44 13.27 14.16
CA ASP A 67 7.00 13.04 14.27
C ASP A 67 6.55 11.94 13.28
N ASP A 68 5.37 11.42 13.54
CA ASP A 68 4.71 10.42 12.71
C ASP A 68 4.50 10.90 11.27
N ILE A 69 4.78 10.04 10.30
CA ILE A 69 4.31 10.23 8.93
C ILE A 69 2.93 9.58 8.81
N THR A 70 1.92 10.41 8.53
CA THR A 70 0.50 10.02 8.50
C THR A 70 -0.03 9.75 7.10
N GLY A 71 0.74 10.06 6.07
CA GLY A 71 0.41 9.77 4.69
C GLY A 71 1.61 9.92 3.77
N ILE A 72 1.67 9.06 2.75
CA ILE A 72 2.74 9.06 1.77
C ILE A 72 2.18 8.72 0.38
N VAL A 73 2.62 9.45 -0.66
CA VAL A 73 2.21 9.19 -2.04
C VAL A 73 3.29 9.62 -3.03
N PRO A 74 3.60 8.81 -4.05
CA PRO A 74 4.38 9.23 -5.20
C PRO A 74 3.64 10.32 -5.98
N TYR A 75 4.30 11.43 -6.24
CA TYR A 75 3.72 12.52 -7.00
C TYR A 75 4.76 13.31 -7.77
N ALA A 76 4.49 13.61 -9.02
CA ALA A 76 5.44 14.16 -9.97
C ALA A 76 6.68 13.24 -10.06
N ASP A 77 7.88 13.80 -10.03
CA ASP A 77 9.13 13.02 -10.07
C ASP A 77 9.61 12.59 -8.66
N GLY A 78 8.81 12.84 -7.62
CA GLY A 78 9.20 12.61 -6.22
C GLY A 78 8.09 11.98 -5.37
N VAL A 79 8.17 12.24 -4.08
CA VAL A 79 7.26 11.70 -3.07
C VAL A 79 6.76 12.81 -2.16
N ILE A 80 5.48 12.79 -1.85
CA ILE A 80 4.87 13.61 -0.79
C ILE A 80 4.83 12.80 0.50
N ALA A 81 5.17 13.45 1.62
CA ALA A 81 4.96 12.94 2.97
C ALA A 81 4.19 13.98 3.80
N CYS A 82 3.18 13.51 4.52
CA CYS A 82 2.42 14.30 5.48
C CYS A 82 2.92 13.97 6.88
N GLN A 83 3.35 15.00 7.64
CA GLN A 83 3.93 14.83 8.97
C GLN A 83 3.48 15.95 9.89
N ALA A 84 2.95 15.62 11.06
CA ALA A 84 2.41 16.58 12.01
C ALA A 84 1.42 17.54 11.32
N ASN A 85 1.68 18.83 11.33
CA ASN A 85 0.86 19.86 10.68
C ASN A 85 1.41 20.34 9.32
N ASN A 86 2.38 19.63 8.75
CA ASN A 86 3.04 20.02 7.51
C ASN A 86 2.94 18.95 6.43
N ILE A 87 3.09 19.41 5.20
CA ILE A 87 3.16 18.57 4.01
C ILE A 87 4.49 18.85 3.33
N TYR A 88 5.22 17.80 3.00
CA TYR A 88 6.55 17.87 2.41
C TYR A 88 6.61 17.13 1.08
N TRP A 89 7.52 17.56 0.22
CA TRP A 89 7.85 16.90 -1.03
C TRP A 89 9.36 16.73 -1.17
N SER A 90 9.80 15.61 -1.72
CA SER A 90 11.21 15.31 -1.98
C SER A 90 11.38 14.55 -3.28
N LEU A 91 12.50 14.80 -3.97
CA LEU A 91 12.94 14.05 -5.17
C LEU A 91 13.77 12.82 -4.82
N ASP A 92 14.51 12.86 -3.73
CA ASP A 92 15.60 11.93 -3.43
C ASP A 92 15.52 11.29 -2.03
N GLY A 93 14.58 11.71 -1.19
CA GLY A 93 14.44 11.26 0.19
C GLY A 93 15.46 11.85 1.17
N ILE A 94 16.41 12.67 0.69
CA ILE A 94 17.46 13.29 1.52
C ILE A 94 17.01 14.67 1.99
N SER A 95 16.46 15.46 1.07
CA SER A 95 16.00 16.82 1.32
C SER A 95 14.52 16.95 1.06
N TRP A 96 13.77 17.41 2.05
CA TRP A 96 12.32 17.58 1.99
C TRP A 96 11.95 19.05 2.04
N THR A 97 11.21 19.48 1.05
CA THR A 97 10.70 20.85 0.93
C THR A 97 9.29 20.92 1.49
N GLN A 98 9.06 21.78 2.49
CA GLN A 98 7.72 22.05 2.99
C GLN A 98 6.90 22.77 1.92
N ILE A 99 5.71 22.25 1.59
CA ILE A 99 4.87 22.71 0.49
C ILE A 99 3.55 23.37 0.91
N ASN A 100 3.10 23.22 2.18
CA ASN A 100 1.92 23.94 2.68
C ASN A 100 2.23 25.40 2.98
N LYS A 101 2.57 26.15 1.92
CA LYS A 101 2.98 27.56 1.94
C LYS A 101 2.00 28.44 1.17
N ASP A 102 1.89 29.72 1.55
CA ASP A 102 1.21 30.71 0.71
C ASP A 102 2.05 30.97 -0.53
N THR A 103 1.68 30.33 -1.62
CA THR A 103 2.41 30.37 -2.91
C THR A 103 2.03 31.56 -3.79
N TYR A 104 1.29 32.52 -3.27
CA TYR A 104 0.83 33.68 -4.01
C TYR A 104 1.88 34.81 -4.06
N LYS A 105 2.21 35.27 -5.28
CA LYS A 105 3.15 36.36 -5.58
C LYS A 105 2.39 37.52 -6.19
N ALA A 106 2.75 38.75 -5.76
CA ALA A 106 2.20 39.95 -6.37
C ALA A 106 2.61 40.07 -7.86
N LEU A 107 1.66 40.43 -8.69
CA LEU A 107 1.88 40.79 -10.11
C LEU A 107 2.09 42.28 -10.27
N THR A 108 2.52 42.67 -11.50
CA THR A 108 2.73 44.06 -11.86
C THR A 108 1.41 44.84 -11.91
N GLY A 109 1.41 46.09 -11.41
CA GLY A 109 0.26 46.98 -11.45
C GLY A 109 -0.79 46.73 -10.35
N THR A 110 -1.96 47.33 -10.56
CA THR A 110 -3.12 47.18 -9.63
C THR A 110 -4.39 46.90 -10.42
N VAL A 111 -5.42 46.41 -9.76
CA VAL A 111 -6.70 46.06 -10.38
C VAL A 111 -7.87 46.74 -9.71
N ALA A 112 -8.91 46.99 -10.50
CA ALA A 112 -10.23 47.34 -10.04
C ALA A 112 -11.22 46.23 -10.38
N VAL A 113 -12.12 45.92 -9.40
CA VAL A 113 -13.14 44.88 -9.49
C VAL A 113 -14.47 45.43 -8.98
N THR A 114 -15.57 44.94 -9.53
CA THR A 114 -16.93 45.35 -9.15
C THR A 114 -17.70 44.16 -8.63
N ALA A 115 -18.38 44.28 -7.52
CA ALA A 115 -19.21 43.22 -6.96
C ALA A 115 -20.27 42.73 -7.97
N SER A 116 -20.54 41.42 -7.97
CA SER A 116 -21.43 40.75 -8.91
C SER A 116 -20.98 40.87 -10.39
N SER A 117 -19.67 40.97 -10.60
CA SER A 117 -19.04 40.96 -11.93
C SER A 117 -17.75 40.13 -11.89
N ALA A 118 -17.54 39.30 -12.87
CA ALA A 118 -16.29 38.55 -13.05
C ALA A 118 -15.19 39.32 -13.77
N ALA A 119 -15.50 40.54 -14.25
CA ALA A 119 -14.54 41.36 -14.98
C ALA A 119 -13.51 42.03 -14.05
N VAL A 120 -12.24 42.00 -14.44
CA VAL A 120 -11.13 42.66 -13.76
C VAL A 120 -10.50 43.65 -14.71
N VAL A 121 -10.34 44.90 -14.29
CA VAL A 121 -9.70 45.95 -15.02
C VAL A 121 -8.39 46.33 -14.35
N GLY A 122 -7.28 46.21 -15.10
CA GLY A 122 -5.92 46.49 -14.64
C GLY A 122 -5.46 47.90 -14.95
N THR A 123 -4.60 48.43 -14.10
CA THR A 123 -3.86 49.68 -14.31
C THR A 123 -2.37 49.38 -14.19
N GLY A 124 -1.63 49.54 -15.30
CA GLY A 124 -0.20 49.21 -15.36
C GLY A 124 0.11 47.72 -15.25
N THR A 125 -0.87 46.86 -15.55
CA THR A 125 -0.76 45.40 -15.51
C THR A 125 -0.19 44.81 -16.79
N SER A 126 0.26 43.56 -16.74
CA SER A 126 0.84 42.83 -17.90
C SER A 126 0.24 41.43 -17.99
N PHE A 127 -1.09 41.32 -17.96
CA PHE A 127 -1.82 40.04 -17.82
C PHE A 127 -1.43 38.99 -18.87
N THR A 128 -1.24 39.38 -20.14
CA THR A 128 -0.90 38.45 -21.23
C THR A 128 0.46 37.80 -21.08
N THR A 129 1.38 38.35 -20.27
CA THR A 129 2.72 37.83 -20.03
C THR A 129 2.89 37.21 -18.66
N GLU A 130 2.06 37.62 -17.68
CA GLU A 130 2.17 37.17 -16.29
C GLU A 130 1.15 36.09 -15.91
N LEU A 131 0.07 35.96 -16.69
CA LEU A 131 -1.03 35.04 -16.41
C LEU A 131 -1.36 34.13 -17.60
N ALA A 132 -1.91 32.97 -17.31
CA ALA A 132 -2.55 32.06 -18.26
C ALA A 132 -3.98 31.77 -17.82
N VAL A 133 -4.81 31.26 -18.74
CA VAL A 133 -6.14 30.71 -18.41
C VAL A 133 -5.95 29.57 -17.42
N ASP A 134 -6.87 29.46 -16.48
CA ASP A 134 -6.85 28.53 -15.32
C ASP A 134 -5.81 28.85 -14.22
N ASP A 135 -5.01 29.92 -14.38
CA ASP A 135 -4.15 30.35 -13.28
C ASP A 135 -4.95 30.73 -12.03
N ARG A 136 -4.41 30.36 -10.87
CA ARG A 136 -4.94 30.73 -9.56
C ARG A 136 -4.51 32.14 -9.23
N VAL A 137 -5.48 33.01 -8.99
CA VAL A 137 -5.23 34.40 -8.60
C VAL A 137 -5.92 34.75 -7.30
N LYS A 138 -5.36 35.72 -6.57
CA LYS A 138 -5.91 36.23 -5.32
C LYS A 138 -6.06 37.74 -5.42
N ILE A 139 -7.26 38.24 -5.18
CA ILE A 139 -7.61 39.67 -5.16
C ILE A 139 -8.35 39.93 -3.85
N ASN A 140 -7.93 40.92 -3.08
CA ASN A 140 -8.55 41.27 -1.80
C ASN A 140 -8.75 40.06 -0.86
N SER A 141 -7.71 39.19 -0.78
CA SER A 141 -7.71 37.94 0.01
C SER A 141 -8.65 36.84 -0.46
N ILE A 142 -9.42 37.05 -1.53
CA ILE A 142 -10.33 36.05 -2.11
C ILE A 142 -9.64 35.40 -3.30
N LYS A 143 -9.80 34.09 -3.43
CA LYS A 143 -9.17 33.27 -4.46
C LYS A 143 -10.12 33.08 -5.65
N TYR A 144 -9.59 33.20 -6.84
CA TYR A 144 -10.29 33.05 -8.12
C TYR A 144 -9.42 32.27 -9.10
N ARG A 145 -10.02 31.87 -10.22
CA ARG A 145 -9.29 31.36 -11.39
C ARG A 145 -9.51 32.26 -12.58
N VAL A 146 -8.51 32.37 -13.42
CA VAL A 146 -8.59 33.15 -14.67
C VAL A 146 -9.39 32.35 -15.68
N LEU A 147 -10.57 32.86 -16.06
CA LEU A 147 -11.41 32.24 -17.10
C LEU A 147 -10.93 32.62 -18.50
N SER A 148 -10.58 33.92 -18.71
CA SER A 148 -10.05 34.41 -19.98
C SER A 148 -9.24 35.66 -19.77
N ILE A 149 -8.27 35.90 -20.68
CA ILE A 149 -7.45 37.12 -20.74
C ILE A 149 -7.72 37.79 -22.07
N THR A 150 -8.25 39.01 -22.03
CA THR A 150 -8.56 39.80 -23.25
C THR A 150 -7.33 40.56 -23.73
N ASP A 151 -6.63 41.22 -22.82
CA ASP A 151 -5.41 41.98 -23.07
C ASP A 151 -4.60 42.17 -21.78
N ASN A 152 -3.56 43.06 -21.81
CA ASN A 152 -2.72 43.30 -20.63
C ASN A 152 -3.45 43.98 -19.47
N THR A 153 -4.63 44.52 -19.69
CA THR A 153 -5.40 45.28 -18.69
C THR A 153 -6.79 44.71 -18.41
N ASN A 154 -7.22 43.72 -19.18
CA ASN A 154 -8.58 43.15 -19.02
C ASN A 154 -8.52 41.63 -18.97
N LEU A 155 -9.11 41.04 -17.91
CA LEU A 155 -9.34 39.63 -17.79
C LEU A 155 -10.70 39.33 -17.16
N THR A 156 -11.16 38.10 -17.28
CA THR A 156 -12.40 37.60 -16.67
C THR A 156 -12.05 36.46 -15.71
N LEU A 157 -12.66 36.48 -14.54
CA LEU A 157 -12.57 35.42 -13.53
C LEU A 157 -13.63 34.34 -13.77
N ASP A 158 -13.46 33.21 -13.13
CA ASP A 158 -14.36 32.04 -13.20
C ASP A 158 -15.66 32.23 -12.41
N ILE A 159 -15.69 33.16 -11.45
CA ILE A 159 -16.86 33.56 -10.65
C ILE A 159 -16.87 35.08 -10.46
N ASP A 160 -18.04 35.59 -10.14
CA ASP A 160 -18.25 37.01 -9.81
C ASP A 160 -17.50 37.39 -8.53
N VAL A 161 -16.97 38.61 -8.52
CA VAL A 161 -16.32 39.19 -7.35
C VAL A 161 -17.36 39.58 -6.31
N VAL A 162 -17.06 39.32 -5.05
CA VAL A 162 -18.00 39.58 -3.94
C VAL A 162 -18.01 41.04 -3.49
N VAL A 163 -16.87 41.74 -3.61
CA VAL A 163 -16.70 43.11 -3.07
C VAL A 163 -16.11 44.02 -4.13
N THR A 164 -16.72 45.18 -4.34
CA THR A 164 -16.14 46.23 -5.18
C THR A 164 -14.92 46.84 -4.53
N ALA A 165 -13.83 46.87 -5.25
CA ALA A 165 -12.56 47.43 -4.78
C ALA A 165 -11.72 47.96 -5.96
N SER A 166 -10.91 48.98 -5.70
CA SER A 166 -10.00 49.59 -6.69
C SER A 166 -8.58 49.70 -6.10
N GLY A 167 -7.57 49.76 -6.99
CA GLY A 167 -6.19 49.86 -6.57
C GLY A 167 -5.66 48.63 -5.80
N GLN A 168 -6.30 47.47 -5.99
CA GLN A 168 -5.91 46.25 -5.32
C GLN A 168 -4.73 45.58 -6.03
N THR A 169 -3.84 44.98 -5.25
CA THR A 169 -2.81 44.12 -5.80
C THR A 169 -3.44 42.78 -6.17
N ILE A 170 -3.17 42.31 -7.38
CA ILE A 170 -3.49 40.95 -7.80
C ILE A 170 -2.27 40.04 -7.57
N TYR A 171 -2.50 38.87 -7.07
CA TYR A 171 -1.46 37.86 -6.83
C TYR A 171 -1.71 36.65 -7.69
N ARG A 172 -0.65 36.01 -8.18
CA ARG A 172 -0.70 34.72 -8.86
C ARG A 172 -0.07 33.66 -7.99
N SER A 173 -0.68 32.49 -7.89
CA SER A 173 -0.09 31.32 -7.23
C SER A 173 1.01 30.71 -8.10
N GLY A 174 2.07 30.21 -7.45
CA GLY A 174 3.19 29.50 -8.07
C GLY A 174 4.54 30.06 -7.62
N MET A 175 5.29 29.25 -6.87
CA MET A 175 6.63 29.62 -6.37
C MET A 175 7.63 28.52 -6.66
N ILE A 176 8.88 28.88 -6.89
CA ILE A 176 10.02 27.94 -6.96
C ILE A 176 10.56 27.67 -5.54
N VAL A 177 11.40 26.64 -5.37
CA VAL A 177 11.93 26.22 -4.04
C VAL A 177 12.58 27.37 -3.28
N SER A 178 13.39 28.22 -3.95
CA SER A 178 14.06 29.34 -3.31
C SER A 178 13.10 30.41 -2.74
N GLU A 179 11.93 30.55 -3.34
CA GLU A 179 10.88 31.48 -2.91
C GLU A 179 10.03 30.87 -1.78
N LEU A 180 9.77 29.56 -1.85
CA LEU A 180 9.04 28.84 -0.80
C LEU A 180 9.71 28.95 0.57
N SER A 181 11.04 29.03 0.64
CA SER A 181 11.77 29.15 1.91
C SER A 181 11.38 30.40 2.72
N SER A 182 11.01 31.49 2.03
CA SER A 182 10.56 32.75 2.63
C SER A 182 9.04 32.92 2.71
N ALA A 183 8.27 32.03 2.09
CA ALA A 183 6.81 32.10 2.07
C ALA A 183 6.21 31.71 3.44
N THR A 184 5.09 32.38 3.79
CA THR A 184 4.36 32.09 5.01
C THR A 184 3.76 30.68 4.98
N THR A 185 3.93 29.93 6.05
CA THR A 185 3.29 28.62 6.21
C THR A 185 1.79 28.78 6.39
N ILE A 186 0.99 28.02 5.64
CA ILE A 186 -0.45 27.88 5.89
C ILE A 186 -0.61 26.96 7.08
N ALA A 187 -1.20 27.49 8.16
CA ALA A 187 -1.36 26.74 9.40
C ALA A 187 -2.40 25.63 9.23
N ARG A 188 -2.01 24.40 9.59
CA ARG A 188 -2.88 23.23 9.62
C ARG A 188 -2.87 22.61 11.01
N THR A 189 -3.89 21.86 11.36
CA THR A 189 -3.93 21.01 12.53
C THR A 189 -3.11 19.72 12.26
N ASN A 190 -2.58 19.07 13.29
CA ASN A 190 -1.89 17.80 13.12
C ASN A 190 -2.77 16.79 12.36
N GLN A 191 -2.22 16.29 11.28
CA GLN A 191 -2.88 15.37 10.38
C GLN A 191 -2.94 13.97 11.01
N VAL A 192 -3.98 13.21 10.73
CA VAL A 192 -4.20 11.90 11.36
C VAL A 192 -4.07 10.76 10.36
N ASN A 193 -4.76 10.82 9.23
CA ASN A 193 -4.84 9.76 8.24
C ASN A 193 -5.03 10.37 6.86
N ASN A 194 -3.94 10.69 6.20
CA ASN A 194 -4.00 11.35 4.91
C ASN A 194 -4.44 10.40 3.79
N GLN A 195 -5.39 10.87 3.00
CA GLN A 195 -5.83 10.24 1.77
C GLN A 195 -5.58 11.17 0.59
N PHE A 196 -5.32 10.58 -0.56
CA PHE A 196 -4.88 11.30 -1.74
C PHE A 196 -5.77 10.97 -2.93
N ALA A 197 -6.15 12.01 -3.69
CA ALA A 197 -6.87 11.85 -4.95
C ALA A 197 -6.16 12.69 -6.02
N LYS A 198 -5.74 12.04 -7.10
CA LYS A 198 -5.01 12.68 -8.21
C LYS A 198 -5.95 12.95 -9.38
N TYR A 199 -6.08 14.21 -9.77
CA TYR A 199 -6.83 14.65 -10.94
C TYR A 199 -5.88 14.88 -12.11
N GLU A 200 -5.91 14.02 -13.10
CA GLU A 200 -4.87 13.96 -14.15
C GLU A 200 -5.09 14.90 -15.33
N SER A 201 -6.21 15.61 -15.40
CA SER A 201 -6.56 16.40 -16.60
C SER A 201 -5.82 17.74 -16.75
N GLN A 202 -5.01 18.15 -15.78
CA GLN A 202 -4.33 19.46 -15.79
C GLN A 202 -2.82 19.33 -15.57
N GLY A 203 -2.05 19.76 -16.58
CA GLY A 203 -0.60 19.76 -16.54
C GLY A 203 0.04 18.37 -16.63
N ALA A 204 1.38 18.34 -16.67
CA ALA A 204 2.13 17.09 -16.86
C ALA A 204 1.98 16.08 -15.71
N TYR A 205 1.70 16.58 -14.51
CA TYR A 205 1.62 15.75 -13.29
C TYR A 205 0.22 15.69 -12.67
N GLY A 206 -0.76 16.43 -13.24
CA GLY A 206 -2.10 16.57 -12.67
C GLY A 206 -2.12 17.41 -11.38
N THR A 207 -3.26 17.45 -10.73
CA THR A 207 -3.48 18.11 -9.44
C THR A 207 -3.75 17.08 -8.37
N LEU A 208 -3.10 17.19 -7.22
CA LEU A 208 -3.28 16.30 -6.08
C LEU A 208 -4.17 16.97 -5.03
N TYR A 209 -5.20 16.27 -4.59
CA TYR A 209 -6.07 16.64 -3.48
C TYR A 209 -5.72 15.78 -2.27
N ILE A 210 -5.56 16.43 -1.10
CA ILE A 210 -5.15 15.79 0.16
C ILE A 210 -6.23 16.06 1.20
N VAL A 211 -6.73 15.02 1.82
CA VAL A 211 -7.71 15.06 2.91
C VAL A 211 -7.21 14.27 4.11
N ASP A 212 -7.61 14.64 5.34
CA ASP A 212 -7.03 14.09 6.57
C ASP A 212 -7.98 14.09 7.78
N ASP A 213 -9.29 14.24 7.57
CA ASP A 213 -10.35 14.24 8.62
C ASP A 213 -10.34 15.45 9.58
N VAL A 214 -9.29 16.26 9.60
CA VAL A 214 -9.16 17.40 10.56
C VAL A 214 -8.93 18.74 9.91
N ASN A 215 -8.49 18.77 8.65
CA ASN A 215 -8.19 20.00 7.92
C ASN A 215 -9.08 20.18 6.69
N LYS A 216 -9.08 21.40 6.14
CA LYS A 216 -9.66 21.67 4.82
C LYS A 216 -8.97 20.83 3.75
N ILE A 217 -9.67 20.55 2.67
CA ILE A 217 -9.11 19.90 1.49
C ILE A 217 -7.96 20.74 0.97
N ALA A 218 -6.75 20.15 0.91
CA ALA A 218 -5.60 20.81 0.29
C ALA A 218 -5.53 20.45 -1.20
N GLU A 219 -5.34 21.45 -2.03
CA GLU A 219 -5.03 21.32 -3.45
C GLU A 219 -3.55 21.61 -3.66
N PHE A 220 -2.84 20.69 -4.27
CA PHE A 220 -1.43 20.79 -4.56
C PHE A 220 -1.13 20.44 -6.01
N GLN A 221 -0.28 21.26 -6.65
CA GLN A 221 0.19 21.01 -8.01
C GLN A 221 1.66 21.37 -8.15
N ILE A 222 2.38 20.57 -8.91
CA ILE A 222 3.74 20.87 -9.36
C ILE A 222 3.72 21.03 -10.88
N THR A 223 4.40 22.04 -11.37
CA THR A 223 4.75 22.18 -12.79
C THR A 223 6.26 22.21 -12.94
N LYS A 224 6.77 21.73 -14.08
CA LYS A 224 8.20 21.65 -14.37
C LYS A 224 8.51 22.35 -15.66
N SER A 225 9.49 23.26 -15.63
CA SER A 225 10.03 23.91 -16.82
C SER A 225 11.55 23.74 -16.84
N GLY A 226 12.05 22.92 -17.75
CA GLY A 226 13.44 22.47 -17.71
C GLY A 226 13.76 21.70 -16.44
N SER A 227 14.68 22.20 -15.62
CA SER A 227 15.03 21.62 -14.32
C SER A 227 14.36 22.32 -13.13
N VAL A 228 13.51 23.32 -13.37
CA VAL A 228 12.89 24.13 -12.32
C VAL A 228 11.47 23.64 -12.05
N TYR A 229 11.18 23.37 -10.78
CA TYR A 229 9.85 23.05 -10.30
C TYR A 229 9.19 24.29 -9.72
N SER A 230 7.92 24.50 -10.08
CA SER A 230 7.04 25.52 -9.51
C SER A 230 5.92 24.86 -8.74
N TYR A 231 5.67 25.33 -7.53
CA TYR A 231 4.77 24.75 -6.54
C TYR A 231 3.53 25.63 -6.39
N TYR A 232 2.38 24.99 -6.38
CA TYR A 232 1.07 25.61 -6.16
C TYR A 232 0.41 24.89 -4.99
N PHE A 233 0.02 25.64 -3.97
CA PHE A 233 -0.67 25.08 -2.81
C PHE A 233 -1.80 26.01 -2.39
N GLU A 234 -2.97 25.44 -2.17
CA GLU A 234 -4.07 26.14 -1.53
C GLU A 234 -5.00 25.20 -0.76
N GLU A 235 -5.75 25.74 0.17
CA GLU A 235 -6.89 25.07 0.78
C GLU A 235 -8.16 25.51 0.08
N LEU A 236 -9.06 24.55 -0.21
CA LEU A 236 -10.32 24.83 -0.90
C LEU A 236 -11.29 25.57 0.04
N ASP A 237 -11.88 26.64 -0.49
CA ASP A 237 -12.81 27.50 0.27
C ASP A 237 -14.23 27.49 -0.31
N ARG A 238 -14.46 27.17 -1.60
CA ARG A 238 -15.75 27.28 -2.30
C ARG A 238 -16.73 26.19 -1.87
N SER A 239 -17.40 26.41 -0.73
CA SER A 239 -18.32 25.46 -0.08
C SER A 239 -17.80 24.02 -0.04
N ALA A 240 -16.47 23.88 -0.06
CA ALA A 240 -15.84 22.58 0.06
C ALA A 240 -16.22 21.94 1.39
N PRO A 241 -16.50 20.63 1.40
CA PRO A 241 -16.84 19.91 2.62
C PRO A 241 -15.78 20.05 3.70
N VAL A 242 -16.22 20.19 4.93
CA VAL A 242 -15.34 20.41 6.08
C VAL A 242 -14.77 19.07 6.53
N ASN A 243 -13.44 19.00 6.63
CA ASN A 243 -12.71 17.89 7.23
C ASN A 243 -13.12 16.50 6.69
N PRO A 244 -13.05 16.25 5.38
CA PRO A 244 -13.33 14.93 4.84
C PRO A 244 -12.17 13.98 5.10
N SER A 245 -12.49 12.70 5.35
CA SER A 245 -11.50 11.65 5.60
C SER A 245 -11.18 10.81 4.38
N ARG A 246 -11.99 10.88 3.33
CA ARG A 246 -11.85 10.09 2.11
C ARG A 246 -12.00 10.96 0.87
N ALA A 247 -11.18 10.68 -0.14
CA ALA A 247 -11.23 11.37 -1.43
C ALA A 247 -11.00 10.40 -2.58
N ALA A 248 -11.66 10.66 -3.72
CA ALA A 248 -11.46 9.94 -4.97
C ALA A 248 -11.80 10.85 -6.15
N ILE A 249 -11.26 10.56 -7.33
CA ILE A 249 -11.68 11.20 -8.57
C ILE A 249 -12.62 10.24 -9.31
N PHE A 250 -13.84 10.70 -9.56
CA PHE A 250 -14.84 9.94 -10.30
C PHE A 250 -15.66 10.85 -11.22
N SER A 251 -15.83 10.42 -12.48
CA SER A 251 -16.60 11.18 -13.49
C SER A 251 -16.12 12.64 -13.63
N GLU A 252 -14.79 12.85 -13.68
CA GLU A 252 -14.14 14.17 -13.79
C GLU A 252 -14.49 15.14 -12.64
N ARG A 253 -14.82 14.62 -11.46
CA ARG A 253 -15.17 15.34 -10.24
C ARG A 253 -14.29 14.87 -9.08
N LEU A 254 -14.04 15.76 -8.14
CA LEU A 254 -13.53 15.39 -6.82
C LEU A 254 -14.70 14.92 -5.95
N ILE A 255 -14.60 13.70 -5.49
CA ILE A 255 -15.55 13.10 -4.56
C ILE A 255 -14.89 13.06 -3.19
N VAL A 256 -15.58 13.52 -2.17
CA VAL A 256 -15.12 13.44 -0.77
C VAL A 256 -16.21 12.88 0.13
N ALA A 257 -15.80 12.18 1.18
CA ALA A 257 -16.72 11.52 2.09
C ALA A 257 -16.15 11.43 3.51
N GLY A 258 -16.95 10.94 4.45
CA GLY A 258 -16.54 10.72 5.83
C GLY A 258 -16.24 12.02 6.56
N GLN A 259 -17.03 13.06 6.34
CA GLN A 259 -16.92 14.33 7.05
C GLN A 259 -17.32 14.15 8.52
N SER A 260 -16.60 14.78 9.43
CA SER A 260 -16.88 14.70 10.87
C SER A 260 -18.30 15.17 11.25
N VAL A 261 -18.87 16.10 10.47
CA VAL A 261 -20.23 16.62 10.67
C VAL A 261 -21.32 15.85 9.91
N SER A 262 -20.96 15.03 8.92
CA SER A 262 -21.88 14.23 8.10
C SER A 262 -21.20 12.97 7.61
N THR A 263 -21.12 11.98 8.49
CA THR A 263 -20.36 10.73 8.27
C THR A 263 -20.95 9.81 7.20
N SER A 264 -22.23 10.02 6.84
CA SER A 264 -22.96 9.24 5.84
C SER A 264 -23.06 9.90 4.46
N THR A 265 -22.46 11.09 4.29
CA THR A 265 -22.62 11.88 3.07
C THR A 265 -21.40 11.77 2.17
N VAL A 266 -21.65 11.53 0.90
CA VAL A 266 -20.68 11.69 -0.20
C VAL A 266 -20.96 13.03 -0.88
N ALA A 267 -20.01 13.95 -0.86
CA ALA A 267 -20.10 15.21 -1.57
C ALA A 267 -19.22 15.16 -2.83
N TYR A 268 -19.68 15.85 -3.88
CA TYR A 268 -18.97 15.87 -5.16
C TYR A 268 -18.92 17.28 -5.74
N SER A 269 -17.78 17.61 -6.33
CA SER A 269 -17.54 18.88 -7.00
C SER A 269 -18.28 18.97 -8.34
N SER A 270 -18.31 20.15 -8.93
CA SER A 270 -18.75 20.35 -10.30
C SER A 270 -17.82 19.61 -11.28
N ARG A 271 -18.38 19.17 -12.42
CA ARG A 271 -17.62 18.47 -13.47
C ARG A 271 -16.51 19.33 -14.03
N LEU A 272 -15.33 18.79 -14.24
CA LEU A 272 -14.12 19.48 -14.71
C LEU A 272 -13.60 20.59 -13.79
N LYS A 273 -14.26 20.83 -12.64
CA LYS A 273 -13.86 21.80 -11.63
C LYS A 273 -13.75 21.13 -10.27
N PRO A 274 -12.73 20.29 -10.04
CA PRO A 274 -12.63 19.51 -8.80
C PRO A 274 -12.44 20.36 -7.54
N TYR A 275 -12.15 21.65 -7.70
CA TYR A 275 -12.00 22.64 -6.63
C TYR A 275 -13.31 23.37 -6.27
N ASP A 276 -14.41 23.13 -7.00
CA ASP A 276 -15.64 23.94 -6.90
C ASP A 276 -16.85 23.08 -6.51
N PHE A 277 -17.34 23.27 -5.28
CA PHE A 277 -18.51 22.59 -4.72
C PHE A 277 -19.76 23.47 -4.72
N GLU A 278 -19.73 24.66 -5.34
CA GLU A 278 -20.88 25.58 -5.47
C GLU A 278 -21.46 25.60 -6.88
N ALA A 279 -20.63 25.39 -7.90
CA ALA A 279 -21.06 25.50 -9.29
C ALA A 279 -22.09 24.43 -9.65
N THR A 280 -22.87 24.73 -10.71
CA THR A 280 -23.88 23.81 -11.25
C THR A 280 -23.30 22.41 -11.51
N GLY A 281 -24.01 21.41 -11.02
CA GLY A 281 -23.62 20.00 -11.13
C GLY A 281 -22.77 19.49 -9.96
N SER A 282 -22.44 20.31 -8.97
CA SER A 282 -21.99 19.86 -7.65
C SER A 282 -23.18 19.41 -6.80
N GLY A 283 -22.91 18.63 -5.76
CA GLY A 283 -23.97 18.17 -4.84
C GLY A 283 -23.48 17.21 -3.77
N ALA A 284 -24.44 16.61 -3.07
CA ALA A 284 -24.16 15.63 -2.04
C ALA A 284 -25.25 14.54 -2.02
N ILE A 285 -24.85 13.32 -1.64
CA ILE A 285 -25.71 12.14 -1.53
C ILE A 285 -25.54 11.57 -0.13
N ASP A 286 -26.63 11.39 0.60
CA ASP A 286 -26.64 10.65 1.86
C ASP A 286 -26.90 9.15 1.58
N VAL A 287 -25.98 8.29 2.00
CA VAL A 287 -26.09 6.83 1.83
C VAL A 287 -26.75 6.15 3.04
N GLY A 288 -26.97 6.88 4.13
CA GLY A 288 -27.68 6.40 5.32
C GLY A 288 -26.88 5.47 6.24
N ASP A 289 -25.56 5.31 6.03
CA ASP A 289 -24.66 4.53 6.89
C ASP A 289 -23.28 5.23 6.94
N ILE A 290 -22.51 5.00 7.99
CA ILE A 290 -21.19 5.63 8.20
C ILE A 290 -20.23 5.18 7.11
N ILE A 291 -19.70 6.12 6.33
CA ILE A 291 -18.75 5.84 5.26
C ILE A 291 -17.36 5.65 5.86
N VAL A 292 -16.75 4.52 5.54
CA VAL A 292 -15.42 4.13 5.99
C VAL A 292 -14.39 4.28 4.87
N GLY A 293 -14.80 4.05 3.63
CA GLY A 293 -13.90 4.15 2.47
C GLY A 293 -14.66 4.37 1.17
N ILE A 294 -13.99 4.95 0.19
CA ILE A 294 -14.47 5.07 -1.19
C ILE A 294 -13.36 4.63 -2.14
N LYS A 295 -13.70 3.95 -3.22
CA LYS A 295 -12.75 3.52 -4.24
C LYS A 295 -13.42 3.48 -5.62
N VAL A 296 -12.76 4.04 -6.61
CA VAL A 296 -13.20 3.91 -8.00
C VAL A 296 -12.77 2.55 -8.53
N PHE A 297 -13.70 1.82 -9.10
CA PHE A 297 -13.46 0.49 -9.64
C PHE A 297 -14.36 0.26 -10.86
N ARG A 298 -13.80 -0.15 -11.99
CA ARG A 298 -14.51 -0.44 -13.25
C ARG A 298 -15.53 0.63 -13.68
N ASN A 299 -15.12 1.90 -13.65
CA ASN A 299 -15.96 3.06 -13.98
C ASN A 299 -17.18 3.27 -13.05
N THR A 300 -17.15 2.72 -11.85
CA THR A 300 -18.11 2.98 -10.79
C THR A 300 -17.40 3.40 -9.53
N LEU A 301 -18.06 4.13 -8.65
CA LEU A 301 -17.56 4.46 -7.32
C LEU A 301 -18.19 3.48 -6.32
N ILE A 302 -17.34 2.68 -5.68
CA ILE A 302 -17.76 1.79 -4.60
C ILE A 302 -17.61 2.55 -3.28
N ILE A 303 -18.69 2.59 -2.51
CA ILE A 303 -18.77 3.26 -1.22
C ILE A 303 -18.89 2.18 -0.15
N PHE A 304 -17.85 2.08 0.67
CA PHE A 304 -17.78 1.14 1.78
C PHE A 304 -18.24 1.84 3.06
N CYS A 305 -19.32 1.32 3.64
CA CYS A 305 -19.84 1.80 4.91
C CYS A 305 -19.54 0.78 6.02
N LYS A 306 -19.87 1.16 7.24
CA LYS A 306 -19.65 0.32 8.43
C LYS A 306 -20.44 -0.99 8.39
N ASN A 307 -21.66 -0.97 7.83
CA ASN A 307 -22.55 -2.15 7.79
C ASN A 307 -23.03 -2.49 6.37
N SER A 308 -22.70 -1.68 5.36
CA SER A 308 -23.23 -1.80 4.00
C SER A 308 -22.19 -1.41 2.95
N ILE A 309 -22.44 -1.78 1.70
CA ILE A 309 -21.62 -1.38 0.54
C ILE A 309 -22.55 -0.95 -0.57
N PHE A 310 -22.26 0.19 -1.19
CA PHE A 310 -23.02 0.75 -2.29
C PHE A 310 -22.14 0.93 -3.52
N GLU A 311 -22.78 0.95 -4.67
CA GLU A 311 -22.23 1.29 -5.97
C GLU A 311 -22.89 2.53 -6.52
N LEU A 312 -22.11 3.55 -6.87
CA LEU A 312 -22.55 4.76 -7.53
C LEU A 312 -22.07 4.74 -8.98
N THR A 313 -23.01 4.69 -9.93
CA THR A 313 -22.67 4.51 -11.35
C THR A 313 -22.72 5.78 -12.17
N SER A 314 -23.46 6.78 -11.75
CA SER A 314 -23.56 8.08 -12.43
C SER A 314 -23.79 9.21 -11.45
N LEU A 315 -23.30 10.39 -11.83
CA LEU A 315 -23.47 11.67 -11.13
C LEU A 315 -24.04 12.77 -12.05
N ASP A 316 -24.45 12.44 -13.28
CA ASP A 316 -24.83 13.47 -14.24
C ASP A 316 -26.19 14.09 -13.90
N SER A 317 -27.29 13.66 -14.47
CA SER A 317 -28.60 14.32 -14.20
C SER A 317 -29.31 13.78 -12.95
N ASP A 318 -29.19 12.49 -12.67
CA ASP A 318 -29.70 11.84 -11.46
C ASP A 318 -28.66 10.84 -10.93
N PRO A 319 -28.17 11.00 -9.70
CA PRO A 319 -27.25 10.03 -9.10
C PRO A 319 -27.88 8.64 -8.98
N ILE A 320 -27.23 7.63 -9.55
CA ILE A 320 -27.70 6.24 -9.48
C ILE A 320 -26.91 5.50 -8.41
N LEU A 321 -27.48 5.40 -7.22
CA LEU A 321 -26.94 4.67 -6.09
C LEU A 321 -27.61 3.31 -5.95
N LYS A 322 -26.82 2.23 -6.00
CA LYS A 322 -27.29 0.85 -5.87
C LYS A 322 -26.64 0.17 -4.67
N SER A 323 -27.43 -0.54 -3.86
CA SER A 323 -26.87 -1.35 -2.77
C SER A 323 -26.28 -2.66 -3.31
N ILE A 324 -25.03 -2.94 -2.99
CA ILE A 324 -24.39 -4.24 -3.20
C ILE A 324 -24.76 -5.17 -2.04
N THR A 325 -24.62 -4.72 -0.81
CA THR A 325 -25.02 -5.44 0.41
C THR A 325 -25.43 -4.46 1.51
N LYS A 326 -26.32 -4.92 2.39
CA LYS A 326 -26.75 -4.16 3.58
C LYS A 326 -26.36 -4.82 4.90
N ASN A 327 -25.65 -5.94 4.85
CA ASN A 327 -25.34 -6.76 6.03
C ASN A 327 -23.83 -6.96 6.24
N ILE A 328 -23.02 -6.50 5.30
CA ILE A 328 -21.56 -6.64 5.33
C ILE A 328 -20.95 -5.29 5.01
N GLY A 329 -20.17 -4.75 5.91
CA GLY A 329 -19.45 -3.51 5.73
C GLY A 329 -17.95 -3.69 5.83
N CYS A 330 -17.24 -2.56 5.80
CA CYS A 330 -15.79 -2.49 5.91
C CYS A 330 -15.41 -1.93 7.29
N ILE A 331 -14.38 -2.52 7.91
CA ILE A 331 -13.90 -2.07 9.23
C ILE A 331 -13.02 -0.83 9.10
N ASP A 332 -12.08 -0.84 8.11
CA ASP A 332 -11.15 0.27 7.89
C ASP A 332 -10.89 0.47 6.40
N GLY A 333 -11.07 1.71 5.94
CA GLY A 333 -10.87 2.08 4.53
C GLY A 333 -9.43 1.93 4.04
N ASN A 334 -8.44 1.92 4.92
CA ASN A 334 -7.04 1.70 4.56
C ASN A 334 -6.74 0.25 4.17
N THR A 335 -7.70 -0.65 4.36
CA THR A 335 -7.59 -2.06 3.95
C THR A 335 -8.10 -2.32 2.53
N ILE A 336 -8.76 -1.33 1.91
CA ILE A 336 -9.39 -1.48 0.59
C ILE A 336 -8.33 -1.36 -0.51
N GLN A 337 -8.12 -2.43 -1.26
CA GLN A 337 -7.18 -2.47 -2.38
C GLN A 337 -7.77 -3.21 -3.59
N GLU A 338 -7.27 -2.86 -4.79
CA GLU A 338 -7.61 -3.57 -6.02
C GLU A 338 -6.57 -4.65 -6.30
N ILE A 339 -7.02 -5.91 -6.41
CA ILE A 339 -6.19 -7.06 -6.74
C ILE A 339 -6.98 -8.12 -7.52
N GLY A 340 -6.36 -8.71 -8.53
CA GLY A 340 -6.98 -9.79 -9.32
C GLY A 340 -8.25 -9.36 -10.07
N GLY A 341 -8.40 -8.06 -10.33
CA GLY A 341 -9.59 -7.50 -10.99
C GLY A 341 -10.82 -7.42 -10.08
N ASP A 342 -10.63 -7.41 -8.76
CA ASP A 342 -11.66 -7.19 -7.74
C ASP A 342 -11.12 -6.28 -6.62
N LEU A 343 -11.99 -5.79 -5.75
CA LEU A 343 -11.62 -5.04 -4.56
C LEU A 343 -11.63 -5.96 -3.34
N ILE A 344 -10.49 -6.05 -2.64
CA ILE A 344 -10.37 -6.73 -1.35
C ILE A 344 -10.49 -5.72 -0.21
N PHE A 345 -11.14 -6.10 0.89
CA PHE A 345 -11.33 -5.26 2.09
C PHE A 345 -11.46 -6.12 3.35
N LEU A 346 -11.25 -5.52 4.52
CA LEU A 346 -11.43 -6.16 5.81
C LEU A 346 -12.88 -5.97 6.29
N ALA A 347 -13.62 -7.07 6.35
CA ALA A 347 -14.97 -7.15 6.90
C ALA A 347 -14.94 -7.70 8.34
N PRO A 348 -16.06 -7.63 9.10
CA PRO A 348 -16.12 -8.12 10.47
C PRO A 348 -15.83 -9.63 10.65
N ASP A 349 -15.89 -10.39 9.60
CA ASP A 349 -15.65 -11.85 9.58
C ASP A 349 -14.43 -12.27 8.78
N GLY A 350 -13.60 -11.32 8.35
CA GLY A 350 -12.36 -11.56 7.63
C GLY A 350 -12.19 -10.74 6.37
N LEU A 351 -11.17 -11.08 5.59
CA LEU A 351 -10.94 -10.43 4.29
C LEU A 351 -11.94 -10.97 3.26
N ARG A 352 -12.59 -10.05 2.55
CA ARG A 352 -13.60 -10.33 1.52
C ARG A 352 -13.28 -9.60 0.23
N THR A 353 -13.91 -10.05 -0.86
CA THR A 353 -13.90 -9.33 -2.14
C THR A 353 -15.30 -8.83 -2.50
N VAL A 354 -15.38 -7.71 -3.24
CA VAL A 354 -16.67 -7.10 -3.61
C VAL A 354 -17.45 -8.02 -4.56
N ALA A 355 -16.83 -8.60 -5.58
CA ALA A 355 -17.50 -9.52 -6.50
C ALA A 355 -17.93 -10.82 -5.79
N GLY A 356 -17.12 -11.31 -4.84
CA GLY A 356 -17.51 -12.42 -3.97
C GLY A 356 -18.75 -12.10 -3.17
N THR A 357 -18.80 -10.92 -2.55
CA THR A 357 -19.94 -10.44 -1.74
C THR A 357 -21.19 -10.22 -2.59
N ALA A 358 -21.06 -9.68 -3.81
CA ALA A 358 -22.18 -9.41 -4.72
C ALA A 358 -22.84 -10.66 -5.32
N ARG A 359 -22.08 -11.75 -5.50
CA ARG A 359 -22.57 -13.01 -6.09
C ARG A 359 -23.40 -13.86 -5.14
N ILE A 360 -23.20 -13.71 -3.85
CA ILE A 360 -23.73 -14.61 -2.84
C ILE A 360 -24.62 -13.79 -1.91
N ALA A 361 -25.92 -13.93 -2.09
CA ALA A 361 -26.90 -13.48 -1.09
C ALA A 361 -26.75 -14.24 0.24
N ASP A 362 -25.86 -15.24 0.32
CA ASP A 362 -25.63 -16.11 1.47
C ASP A 362 -24.25 -15.92 2.09
N VAL A 363 -24.22 -15.76 3.41
CA VAL A 363 -23.16 -15.16 4.21
C VAL A 363 -21.89 -16.02 4.36
N GLU A 364 -21.97 -17.34 4.12
CA GLU A 364 -20.91 -18.27 4.54
C GLU A 364 -19.71 -18.43 3.58
N ILE A 365 -19.80 -18.06 2.32
CA ILE A 365 -18.79 -18.45 1.31
C ILE A 365 -17.85 -17.30 0.88
N GLY A 366 -18.01 -16.11 1.44
CA GLY A 366 -17.34 -14.90 0.90
C GLY A 366 -15.96 -14.55 1.47
N SER A 367 -15.51 -15.16 2.59
CA SER A 367 -14.20 -14.82 3.17
C SER A 367 -13.07 -15.55 2.44
N VAL A 368 -12.15 -14.76 1.85
CA VAL A 368 -10.96 -15.30 1.18
C VAL A 368 -9.84 -15.65 2.18
N SER A 369 -9.97 -15.24 3.45
CA SER A 369 -8.98 -15.44 4.51
C SER A 369 -9.28 -16.62 5.44
N ARG A 370 -10.19 -17.53 5.07
CA ARG A 370 -10.62 -18.64 5.93
C ARG A 370 -9.47 -19.48 6.50
N LYS A 371 -8.44 -19.75 5.71
CA LYS A 371 -7.27 -20.54 6.14
C LYS A 371 -6.45 -19.88 7.26
N ILE A 372 -6.53 -18.57 7.38
CA ILE A 372 -5.79 -17.77 8.39
C ILE A 372 -6.73 -17.12 9.40
N LEU A 373 -7.93 -17.66 9.58
CA LEU A 373 -8.94 -17.11 10.49
C LEU A 373 -8.42 -16.82 11.91
N PRO A 374 -7.56 -17.65 12.53
CA PRO A 374 -6.98 -17.32 13.83
C PRO A 374 -6.18 -16.02 13.86
N LEU A 375 -5.45 -15.69 12.79
CA LEU A 375 -4.71 -14.41 12.69
C LEU A 375 -5.68 -13.24 12.49
N ILE A 376 -6.73 -13.44 11.71
CA ILE A 376 -7.77 -12.43 11.50
C ILE A 376 -8.54 -12.15 12.78
N ASN A 377 -8.91 -13.18 13.56
CA ASN A 377 -9.58 -13.01 14.84
C ASN A 377 -8.68 -12.25 15.83
N ASP A 378 -7.39 -12.60 15.94
CA ASP A 378 -6.41 -11.86 16.77
C ASP A 378 -6.34 -10.38 16.37
N LEU A 379 -6.37 -10.09 15.06
CA LEU A 379 -6.42 -8.72 14.56
C LEU A 379 -7.72 -8.01 14.95
N LEU A 380 -8.87 -8.66 14.75
CA LEU A 380 -10.19 -8.05 14.98
C LEU A 380 -10.47 -7.84 16.47
N ASP A 381 -10.06 -8.78 17.32
CA ASP A 381 -10.23 -8.71 18.77
C ASP A 381 -9.42 -7.54 19.39
N ASN A 382 -8.32 -7.14 18.75
CA ASN A 382 -7.44 -6.06 19.20
C ASN A 382 -7.39 -4.88 18.22
N ILE A 383 -8.42 -4.69 17.40
CA ILE A 383 -8.41 -3.72 16.28
C ILE A 383 -8.16 -2.28 16.74
N SER A 384 -8.60 -1.91 17.95
CA SER A 384 -8.40 -0.58 18.54
C SER A 384 -6.94 -0.25 18.83
N ASP A 385 -6.08 -1.25 18.97
CA ASP A 385 -4.67 -1.09 19.31
C ASP A 385 -3.79 -0.91 18.06
N TYR A 386 -4.37 -1.13 16.87
CA TYR A 386 -3.65 -1.15 15.63
C TYR A 386 -4.00 0.03 14.70
N THR A 387 -2.98 0.58 14.07
CA THR A 387 -3.12 1.39 12.86
C THR A 387 -2.97 0.47 11.65
N LEU A 388 -3.98 0.45 10.78
CA LEU A 388 -3.99 -0.41 9.60
C LEU A 388 -3.47 0.35 8.38
N ALA A 389 -2.62 -0.33 7.61
CA ALA A 389 -2.16 0.12 6.31
C ALA A 389 -2.10 -1.06 5.34
N SER A 390 -2.43 -0.84 4.09
CA SER A 390 -2.32 -1.89 3.08
C SER A 390 -1.79 -1.38 1.75
N MET A 391 -1.11 -2.26 1.03
CA MET A 391 -0.66 -1.99 -0.34
C MET A 391 -0.81 -3.23 -1.20
N VAL A 392 -0.83 -3.03 -2.51
CA VAL A 392 -0.73 -4.12 -3.49
C VAL A 392 0.61 -4.02 -4.21
N ILE A 393 1.36 -5.11 -4.26
CA ILE A 393 2.53 -5.26 -5.13
C ILE A 393 2.05 -5.96 -6.40
N ARG A 394 1.88 -5.17 -7.48
CA ARG A 394 1.26 -5.62 -8.74
C ARG A 394 2.13 -6.65 -9.45
N GLU A 395 3.45 -6.43 -9.49
CA GLU A 395 4.41 -7.36 -10.12
C GLU A 395 4.38 -8.78 -9.54
N ARG A 396 3.86 -8.94 -8.32
CA ARG A 396 3.75 -10.23 -7.61
C ARG A 396 2.32 -10.66 -7.37
N SER A 397 1.34 -9.86 -7.78
CA SER A 397 -0.08 -10.07 -7.48
C SER A 397 -0.32 -10.30 -5.98
N GLN A 398 0.25 -9.44 -5.15
CA GLN A 398 0.21 -9.56 -3.69
C GLN A 398 -0.54 -8.41 -3.04
N TYR A 399 -1.44 -8.76 -2.14
CA TYR A 399 -2.03 -7.89 -1.14
C TYR A 399 -1.24 -8.01 0.15
N ARG A 400 -0.78 -6.89 0.71
CA ARG A 400 -0.09 -6.83 2.00
C ARG A 400 -0.89 -5.94 2.94
N LEU A 401 -1.27 -6.49 4.09
CA LEU A 401 -1.94 -5.79 5.19
C LEU A 401 -0.98 -5.72 6.37
N PHE A 402 -0.70 -4.52 6.85
CA PHE A 402 0.11 -4.26 8.02
C PHE A 402 -0.79 -3.75 9.14
N TYR A 403 -0.55 -4.22 10.34
CA TYR A 403 -1.21 -3.76 11.56
C TYR A 403 -0.13 -3.35 12.55
N PHE A 404 0.07 -2.04 12.57
CA PHE A 404 1.10 -1.37 13.34
C PHE A 404 0.57 -1.03 14.73
N GLN A 405 1.35 -1.35 15.77
CA GLN A 405 1.04 -0.99 17.16
C GLN A 405 2.12 -0.04 17.68
N SER A 406 1.72 1.18 18.01
CA SER A 406 2.64 2.20 18.53
C SER A 406 3.25 1.78 19.87
N GLY A 407 4.52 2.12 20.10
CA GLY A 407 5.24 1.80 21.32
C GLY A 407 5.65 0.32 21.48
N GLN A 408 5.36 -0.53 20.51
CA GLN A 408 5.85 -1.92 20.48
C GLN A 408 7.20 -1.99 19.76
N ALA A 409 8.04 -2.96 20.20
CA ALA A 409 9.31 -3.21 19.52
C ALA A 409 9.13 -3.56 18.04
N ASP A 410 10.00 -3.06 17.17
CA ASP A 410 9.97 -3.30 15.71
C ASP A 410 9.83 -4.78 15.36
N ALA A 411 10.60 -5.64 16.04
CA ALA A 411 10.54 -7.09 15.86
C ALA A 411 9.18 -7.73 16.21
N SER A 412 8.25 -6.98 16.84
CA SER A 412 6.91 -7.46 17.22
C SER A 412 5.83 -7.04 16.23
N GLN A 413 6.12 -6.08 15.34
CA GLN A 413 5.16 -5.60 14.35
C GLN A 413 4.71 -6.72 13.41
N LYS A 414 3.43 -6.75 13.11
CA LYS A 414 2.77 -7.87 12.42
C LYS A 414 2.19 -7.43 11.08
N GLY A 415 1.96 -8.40 10.20
CA GLY A 415 1.24 -8.22 8.95
C GLY A 415 0.87 -9.54 8.30
N ILE A 416 0.12 -9.44 7.22
CA ILE A 416 -0.37 -10.58 6.43
C ILE A 416 -0.07 -10.31 4.96
N ILE A 417 0.39 -11.33 4.23
CA ILE A 417 0.56 -11.31 2.79
C ILE A 417 -0.42 -12.30 2.17
N GLY A 418 -1.21 -11.84 1.21
CA GLY A 418 -2.05 -12.69 0.36
C GLY A 418 -1.56 -12.63 -1.07
N THR A 419 -1.06 -13.72 -1.61
CA THR A 419 -0.68 -13.83 -3.02
C THR A 419 -1.85 -14.38 -3.81
N PHE A 420 -2.36 -13.58 -4.76
CA PHE A 420 -3.44 -13.98 -5.65
C PHE A 420 -2.92 -14.92 -6.73
N LYS A 421 -3.55 -16.08 -6.87
CA LYS A 421 -3.22 -17.11 -7.86
C LYS A 421 -4.47 -17.76 -8.39
N PHE A 422 -4.31 -18.51 -9.47
CA PHE A 422 -5.32 -19.47 -9.93
C PHE A 422 -4.90 -20.86 -9.48
N ASP A 423 -5.82 -21.62 -8.91
CA ASP A 423 -5.58 -23.02 -8.57
C ASP A 423 -5.47 -23.90 -9.84
N GLU A 424 -5.26 -25.22 -9.67
CA GLU A 424 -5.15 -26.17 -10.79
C GLU A 424 -6.44 -26.25 -11.61
N GLN A 425 -7.57 -25.84 -11.06
CA GLN A 425 -8.87 -25.80 -11.73
C GLN A 425 -9.16 -24.44 -12.37
N GLY A 426 -8.24 -23.47 -12.28
CA GLY A 426 -8.40 -22.11 -12.78
C GLY A 426 -9.32 -21.24 -11.90
N ILE A 427 -9.56 -21.64 -10.65
CA ILE A 427 -10.35 -20.87 -9.69
C ILE A 427 -9.42 -19.87 -8.97
N PRO A 428 -9.81 -18.58 -8.89
CA PRO A 428 -9.02 -17.58 -8.17
C PRO A 428 -8.97 -17.91 -6.68
N ALA A 429 -7.76 -17.92 -6.12
CA ALA A 429 -7.49 -18.23 -4.73
C ALA A 429 -6.37 -17.36 -4.17
N PHE A 430 -6.33 -17.23 -2.84
CA PHE A 430 -5.24 -16.58 -2.14
C PHE A 430 -4.39 -17.61 -1.39
N GLU A 431 -3.09 -17.53 -1.56
CA GLU A 431 -2.11 -18.18 -0.69
C GLU A 431 -1.61 -17.17 0.35
N TRP A 432 -1.87 -17.47 1.61
CA TRP A 432 -1.60 -16.57 2.73
C TRP A 432 -0.27 -16.88 3.41
N SER A 433 0.34 -15.85 3.98
CA SER A 433 1.46 -15.93 4.92
C SER A 433 1.39 -14.78 5.92
N ASN A 434 2.17 -14.83 6.98
CA ASN A 434 2.28 -13.74 7.94
C ASN A 434 3.67 -13.11 7.91
N THR A 435 3.73 -11.83 8.28
CA THR A 435 4.98 -11.10 8.45
C THR A 435 5.18 -10.71 9.91
N LYS A 436 6.45 -10.60 10.29
CA LYS A 436 6.87 -10.12 11.60
C LYS A 436 8.14 -9.29 11.48
N GLY A 437 8.16 -8.11 12.11
CA GLY A 437 9.31 -7.21 12.07
C GLY A 437 9.28 -6.16 10.95
N LEU A 438 8.22 -6.13 10.12
CA LEU A 438 7.98 -5.04 9.17
C LEU A 438 7.28 -3.89 9.88
N VAL A 439 7.96 -2.74 10.00
CA VAL A 439 7.44 -1.54 10.64
C VAL A 439 6.78 -0.67 9.58
N VAL A 440 5.46 -0.65 9.53
CA VAL A 440 4.69 0.07 8.52
C VAL A 440 3.46 0.70 9.16
N LYS A 441 3.48 2.01 9.34
CA LYS A 441 2.33 2.80 9.83
C LYS A 441 1.48 3.32 8.69
N THR A 442 2.12 3.77 7.62
CA THR A 442 1.46 4.14 6.35
C THR A 442 2.27 3.61 5.18
N CYS A 443 1.62 3.32 4.08
CA CYS A 443 2.28 2.78 2.90
C CYS A 443 1.52 3.11 1.62
N THR A 444 2.24 3.04 0.52
CA THR A 444 1.68 3.20 -0.82
C THR A 444 2.45 2.35 -1.82
N SER A 445 1.76 1.91 -2.86
CA SER A 445 2.34 1.34 -4.07
C SER A 445 1.67 1.99 -5.26
N ASP A 446 2.45 2.66 -6.08
CA ASP A 446 1.96 3.36 -7.27
C ASP A 446 3.03 3.34 -8.37
N LEU A 447 2.67 3.81 -9.56
CA LEU A 447 3.60 3.97 -10.65
C LEU A 447 4.28 5.35 -10.57
N ASN A 448 5.59 5.38 -10.77
CA ASN A 448 6.31 6.63 -10.95
C ASN A 448 6.11 7.19 -12.37
N THR A 449 6.69 8.34 -12.67
CA THR A 449 6.63 8.98 -14.01
C THR A 449 7.28 8.14 -15.13
N SER A 450 8.08 7.14 -14.78
CA SER A 450 8.67 6.16 -15.71
C SER A 450 7.84 4.89 -15.88
N ASN A 451 6.61 4.83 -15.31
CA ASN A 451 5.74 3.65 -15.25
C ASN A 451 6.36 2.44 -14.53
N GLU A 452 7.28 2.68 -13.59
CA GLU A 452 7.82 1.65 -12.72
C GLU A 452 7.04 1.61 -11.40
N GLU A 453 6.74 0.41 -10.89
CA GLU A 453 6.09 0.27 -9.60
C GLU A 453 7.04 0.65 -8.46
N VAL A 454 6.69 1.70 -7.72
CA VAL A 454 7.41 2.14 -6.53
C VAL A 454 6.58 1.82 -5.28
N LYS A 455 7.27 1.35 -4.27
CA LYS A 455 6.68 0.89 -3.01
C LYS A 455 7.31 1.65 -1.87
N PHE A 456 6.54 2.50 -1.20
CA PHE A 456 7.00 3.27 -0.06
C PHE A 456 6.23 2.90 1.19
N SER A 457 6.91 2.95 2.31
CA SER A 457 6.30 2.86 3.64
C SER A 457 6.92 3.91 4.56
N ALA A 458 6.24 4.22 5.64
CA ALA A 458 6.74 5.12 6.66
C ALA A 458 6.31 4.64 8.05
N ASP A 459 7.05 5.09 9.06
CA ASP A 459 6.87 4.73 10.45
C ASP A 459 6.54 5.94 11.35
N GLU A 460 6.58 5.75 12.65
CA GLU A 460 6.42 6.79 13.66
C GLU A 460 7.72 7.55 13.99
N SER A 461 8.83 7.23 13.33
CA SER A 461 10.14 7.84 13.58
C SER A 461 10.53 8.91 12.58
N GLY A 462 9.63 9.26 11.66
CA GLY A 462 9.84 10.29 10.65
C GLY A 462 10.69 9.86 9.45
N TYR A 463 10.86 8.55 9.24
CA TYR A 463 11.56 8.04 8.06
C TYR A 463 10.59 7.53 7.00
N VAL A 464 10.98 7.75 5.74
CA VAL A 464 10.37 7.13 4.57
C VAL A 464 11.28 5.99 4.10
N TYR A 465 10.68 4.84 3.80
CA TYR A 465 11.40 3.64 3.38
C TYR A 465 10.98 3.21 1.98
N LEU A 466 11.96 2.71 1.22
CA LEU A 466 11.71 1.85 0.08
C LEU A 466 11.31 0.48 0.61
N HIS A 467 10.05 0.10 0.38
CA HIS A 467 9.52 -1.18 0.78
C HIS A 467 9.86 -2.26 -0.24
N ASP A 468 9.96 -3.51 0.20
CA ASP A 468 10.31 -4.67 -0.64
C ASP A 468 11.69 -4.52 -1.32
N SER A 469 12.64 -3.94 -0.60
CA SER A 469 13.99 -3.59 -1.06
C SER A 469 15.06 -4.13 -0.12
N GLY A 470 16.10 -4.74 -0.70
CA GLY A 470 17.22 -5.30 0.06
C GLY A 470 16.89 -6.59 0.81
N ASN A 471 17.85 -7.02 1.64
CA ASN A 471 17.82 -8.33 2.31
C ASN A 471 17.74 -8.23 3.84
N ASN A 472 17.42 -7.06 4.39
CA ASN A 472 17.31 -6.80 5.82
C ASN A 472 16.19 -5.82 6.12
N PHE A 473 15.76 -5.73 7.36
CA PHE A 473 14.79 -4.77 7.86
C PHE A 473 15.52 -3.54 8.42
N ASN A 474 15.92 -2.64 7.53
CA ASN A 474 16.70 -1.43 7.87
C ASN A 474 17.93 -1.75 8.74
N GLY A 475 18.68 -2.80 8.37
CA GLY A 475 19.86 -3.29 9.09
C GLY A 475 19.59 -4.47 10.04
N ALA A 476 18.36 -4.73 10.45
CA ALA A 476 18.02 -5.89 11.26
C ALA A 476 17.83 -7.15 10.41
N ASN A 477 18.03 -8.32 11.02
CA ASN A 477 17.84 -9.61 10.36
C ASN A 477 16.38 -9.84 9.92
N ILE A 478 16.21 -10.61 8.86
CA ILE A 478 14.91 -11.18 8.48
C ILE A 478 14.81 -12.60 9.04
N SER A 479 14.01 -12.77 10.09
CA SER A 479 13.71 -14.07 10.66
C SER A 479 12.65 -14.80 9.81
N GLY A 480 13.09 -15.62 8.87
CA GLY A 480 12.24 -16.40 7.98
C GLY A 480 11.97 -17.79 8.53
N VAL A 481 10.72 -18.23 8.62
CA VAL A 481 10.33 -19.57 9.07
C VAL A 481 9.27 -20.16 8.17
N PHE A 482 9.53 -21.35 7.63
CA PHE A 482 8.57 -22.17 6.91
C PHE A 482 8.50 -23.55 7.54
N GLN A 483 7.32 -24.03 7.89
CA GLN A 483 7.09 -25.37 8.43
C GLN A 483 5.98 -26.09 7.68
N THR A 484 6.25 -27.31 7.23
CA THR A 484 5.25 -28.21 6.64
C THR A 484 4.30 -28.75 7.71
N PRO A 485 3.12 -29.25 7.35
CA PRO A 485 2.34 -30.12 8.23
C PRO A 485 3.11 -31.37 8.63
N ASP A 486 2.66 -32.05 9.67
CA ASP A 486 3.08 -33.43 9.95
C ASP A 486 2.54 -34.36 8.85
N MET A 487 3.39 -35.23 8.34
CA MET A 487 3.09 -36.10 7.18
C MET A 487 3.32 -37.56 7.56
N ASP A 488 2.37 -38.41 7.17
CA ASP A 488 2.42 -39.86 7.38
C ASP A 488 2.73 -40.67 6.12
N TYR A 489 2.87 -39.99 4.97
CA TYR A 489 3.12 -40.60 3.65
C TYR A 489 2.10 -41.70 3.27
N GLY A 490 0.88 -41.57 3.76
CA GLY A 490 -0.24 -42.44 3.42
C GLY A 490 -0.41 -43.68 4.30
N ASP A 491 0.46 -43.91 5.29
CA ASP A 491 0.30 -44.99 6.28
C ASP A 491 0.71 -44.53 7.70
N ASN A 492 -0.26 -44.15 8.50
CA ASN A 492 -0.05 -43.67 9.85
C ASN A 492 0.33 -44.80 10.85
N GLY A 493 0.10 -46.08 10.51
CA GLY A 493 0.48 -47.23 11.33
C GLY A 493 1.94 -47.67 11.12
N LEU A 494 2.64 -47.12 10.18
CA LEU A 494 4.00 -47.53 9.81
C LEU A 494 5.05 -46.52 10.31
N ARG A 495 6.02 -47.00 11.06
CA ARG A 495 7.14 -46.16 11.52
C ARG A 495 8.13 -45.93 10.37
N LYS A 496 8.53 -44.69 10.15
CA LYS A 496 9.47 -44.25 9.09
C LYS A 496 10.76 -43.77 9.72
N SER A 497 11.89 -44.36 9.30
CA SER A 497 13.21 -43.88 9.66
C SER A 497 13.77 -43.08 8.50
N LEU A 498 13.89 -41.77 8.67
CA LEU A 498 14.44 -40.88 7.65
C LEU A 498 15.96 -40.99 7.60
N TYR A 499 16.54 -40.95 6.40
CA TYR A 499 17.99 -40.94 6.22
C TYR A 499 18.49 -39.84 5.28
N ALA A 500 17.63 -39.30 4.40
CA ALA A 500 17.98 -38.17 3.56
C ALA A 500 16.77 -37.30 3.21
N VAL A 501 16.99 -36.00 3.19
CA VAL A 501 16.06 -35.00 2.64
C VAL A 501 16.80 -34.26 1.54
N LYS A 502 16.20 -34.18 0.37
CA LYS A 502 16.66 -33.41 -0.76
C LYS A 502 15.71 -32.24 -0.95
N ALA A 503 16.18 -31.02 -0.73
CA ALA A 503 15.39 -29.82 -0.88
C ALA A 503 15.76 -29.07 -2.16
N ASN A 504 14.76 -28.68 -2.96
CA ASN A 504 14.94 -27.83 -4.11
C ASN A 504 14.86 -26.37 -3.65
N ILE A 505 16.00 -25.72 -3.52
CA ILE A 505 16.13 -24.35 -3.02
C ILE A 505 16.76 -23.48 -4.10
N LYS A 506 16.10 -22.36 -4.42
CA LYS A 506 16.63 -21.38 -5.39
C LYS A 506 17.08 -20.14 -4.62
N PRO A 507 18.40 -19.94 -4.43
CA PRO A 507 18.91 -18.72 -3.81
C PRO A 507 18.93 -17.56 -4.83
N GLU A 508 18.76 -16.32 -4.35
CA GLU A 508 18.88 -15.10 -5.16
C GLU A 508 20.27 -14.46 -5.05
N GLY A 509 21.07 -14.93 -4.13
CA GLY A 509 22.45 -14.55 -3.89
C GLY A 509 23.12 -15.57 -2.97
N VAL A 510 24.08 -15.12 -2.16
CA VAL A 510 24.69 -15.95 -1.13
C VAL A 510 23.74 -16.13 0.04
N GLN A 511 23.51 -17.38 0.46
CA GLN A 511 22.75 -17.75 1.65
C GLN A 511 23.49 -18.88 2.38
N ASP A 512 23.90 -18.67 3.62
CA ASP A 512 24.70 -19.59 4.43
C ASP A 512 24.12 -19.92 5.80
N ASP A 513 23.05 -19.22 6.24
CA ASP A 513 22.41 -19.45 7.55
C ASP A 513 21.16 -20.33 7.48
N LEU A 514 20.80 -20.87 6.31
CA LEU A 514 19.59 -21.70 6.19
C LEU A 514 19.75 -23.02 6.94
N LYS A 515 18.78 -23.31 7.81
CA LYS A 515 18.74 -24.47 8.69
C LYS A 515 17.46 -25.29 8.47
N LEU A 516 17.57 -26.58 8.71
CA LEU A 516 16.46 -27.54 8.69
C LEU A 516 16.33 -28.18 10.07
N ARG A 517 15.13 -28.17 10.63
CA ARG A 517 14.74 -28.99 11.79
C ARG A 517 13.65 -29.97 11.37
N ILE A 518 13.80 -31.22 11.75
CA ILE A 518 12.80 -32.26 11.53
C ILE A 518 12.13 -32.53 12.87
N ARG A 519 10.81 -32.59 12.86
CA ARG A 519 9.99 -32.91 14.02
C ARG A 519 9.28 -34.23 13.76
N TYR A 520 9.24 -35.09 14.76
CA TYR A 520 8.58 -36.40 14.69
C TYR A 520 7.37 -36.43 15.64
N ASP A 521 6.29 -37.07 15.18
CA ASP A 521 5.08 -37.36 15.92
C ASP A 521 4.54 -36.13 16.70
N PHE A 522 4.34 -35.02 15.99
CA PHE A 522 3.87 -33.74 16.54
C PHE A 522 4.79 -33.18 17.64
N GLU A 523 6.10 -33.46 17.56
CA GLU A 523 7.10 -33.09 18.57
C GLU A 523 6.83 -33.76 19.96
N SER A 524 6.32 -35.01 19.94
CA SER A 524 6.09 -35.79 21.14
C SER A 524 7.38 -35.96 21.95
N THR A 525 7.29 -35.81 23.24
CA THR A 525 8.39 -36.06 24.21
C THR A 525 8.82 -37.51 24.28
N ASP A 526 7.95 -38.43 23.86
CA ASP A 526 8.20 -39.87 23.86
C ASP A 526 9.08 -40.34 22.69
N VAL A 527 9.31 -39.45 21.73
CA VAL A 527 10.13 -39.72 20.55
C VAL A 527 11.36 -38.79 20.53
N PRO A 528 12.59 -39.36 20.42
CA PRO A 528 13.78 -38.56 20.34
C PRO A 528 13.72 -37.59 19.13
N GLN A 529 13.84 -36.29 19.40
CA GLN A 529 13.86 -35.25 18.38
C GLN A 529 15.29 -34.98 17.97
N PRO A 530 15.63 -34.99 16.66
CA PRO A 530 16.98 -34.67 16.21
C PRO A 530 17.31 -33.19 16.41
N GLY A 531 18.59 -32.88 16.43
CA GLY A 531 19.08 -31.50 16.40
C GLY A 531 18.80 -30.80 15.07
N VAL A 532 19.29 -29.58 14.95
CA VAL A 532 19.19 -28.76 13.74
C VAL A 532 20.25 -29.18 12.73
N PHE A 533 19.87 -29.29 11.46
CA PHE A 533 20.75 -29.58 10.34
C PHE A 533 21.05 -28.30 9.57
N ALA A 534 22.33 -28.00 9.31
CA ALA A 534 22.71 -26.93 8.42
C ALA A 534 22.48 -27.34 6.96
N VAL A 535 21.85 -26.49 6.17
CA VAL A 535 21.69 -26.71 4.73
C VAL A 535 23.02 -26.48 3.99
N GLY A 536 23.91 -25.67 4.60
CA GLY A 536 25.18 -25.24 4.03
C GLY A 536 25.02 -24.12 3.02
N THR A 537 26.15 -23.57 2.58
CA THR A 537 26.15 -22.39 1.71
C THR A 537 25.50 -22.68 0.36
N LEU A 538 24.60 -21.77 -0.02
CA LEU A 538 23.92 -21.72 -1.31
C LEU A 538 24.36 -20.46 -2.04
N ASN A 539 24.73 -20.58 -3.32
CA ASN A 539 25.12 -19.45 -4.15
C ASN A 539 24.26 -19.43 -5.42
N ARG A 540 23.86 -18.22 -5.83
CA ARG A 540 23.30 -18.04 -7.17
C ARG A 540 24.43 -18.18 -8.20
N ALA A 541 24.20 -18.93 -9.28
CA ALA A 541 25.13 -18.91 -10.42
C ALA A 541 25.14 -17.50 -11.03
N SER A 542 26.33 -17.06 -11.39
CA SER A 542 26.52 -15.78 -12.05
C SER A 542 25.92 -15.81 -13.47
N LEU A 543 25.17 -14.77 -13.84
CA LEU A 543 24.65 -14.63 -15.19
C LEU A 543 25.80 -14.22 -16.13
N TYR A 544 25.86 -14.83 -17.31
CA TYR A 544 26.79 -14.44 -18.37
C TYR A 544 26.57 -12.98 -18.76
N GLY A 545 27.63 -12.20 -18.81
CA GLY A 545 27.57 -10.76 -19.14
C GLY A 545 27.37 -9.81 -17.97
N THR A 546 27.04 -10.30 -16.75
CA THR A 546 26.87 -9.45 -15.55
C THR A 546 27.86 -9.77 -14.43
N ALA A 547 28.56 -10.91 -14.51
CA ALA A 547 29.53 -11.31 -13.50
C ALA A 547 30.87 -10.62 -13.71
N LEU A 548 31.47 -10.13 -12.63
CA LEU A 548 32.84 -9.62 -12.62
C LEU A 548 33.83 -10.78 -12.84
N TYR A 549 34.81 -10.55 -13.71
CA TYR A 549 35.86 -11.51 -13.99
C TYR A 549 36.63 -11.85 -12.69
N GLY A 550 36.77 -13.13 -12.39
CA GLY A 550 37.46 -13.63 -11.19
C GLY A 550 36.58 -13.84 -9.95
N SER A 551 35.33 -13.35 -9.93
CA SER A 551 34.37 -13.54 -8.82
C SER A 551 33.10 -14.29 -9.23
N GLY A 552 32.86 -14.48 -10.52
CA GLY A 552 31.69 -15.18 -11.03
C GLY A 552 31.83 -16.71 -10.99
N THR A 553 30.86 -17.39 -10.41
CA THR A 553 30.73 -18.85 -10.49
C THR A 553 30.00 -19.22 -11.78
N TYR A 554 30.70 -19.73 -12.78
CA TYR A 554 30.10 -20.21 -14.02
C TYR A 554 29.48 -21.60 -13.81
N GLY A 555 28.18 -21.69 -13.97
CA GLY A 555 27.45 -22.95 -13.92
C GLY A 555 25.98 -22.73 -14.21
N ALA A 556 25.42 -23.50 -15.13
CA ALA A 556 23.97 -23.51 -15.35
C ALA A 556 23.31 -24.11 -14.11
N VAL A 557 22.66 -23.28 -13.29
CA VAL A 557 21.89 -23.77 -12.16
C VAL A 557 20.47 -24.04 -12.63
N VAL A 558 20.25 -25.22 -13.05
CA VAL A 558 18.98 -25.89 -12.89
C VAL A 558 18.81 -26.12 -11.38
N LEU A 559 17.82 -25.50 -10.76
CA LEU A 559 17.39 -25.59 -9.36
C LEU A 559 18.39 -26.33 -8.43
N PRO A 560 19.15 -25.63 -7.58
CA PRO A 560 20.14 -26.30 -6.73
C PRO A 560 19.39 -27.18 -5.74
N SER A 561 19.59 -28.49 -5.93
CA SER A 561 19.01 -29.50 -5.09
C SER A 561 20.04 -29.86 -4.03
N LYS A 562 19.78 -29.46 -2.79
CA LYS A 562 20.63 -29.80 -1.63
C LYS A 562 20.13 -31.09 -0.99
N ARG A 563 21.04 -32.07 -0.89
CA ARG A 563 20.82 -33.32 -0.14
C ARG A 563 21.42 -33.18 1.26
N MET A 564 20.58 -33.38 2.26
CA MET A 564 20.97 -33.42 3.67
C MET A 564 20.79 -34.83 4.19
N LEU A 565 21.83 -35.35 4.85
CA LEU A 565 21.73 -36.61 5.60
C LEU A 565 21.08 -36.28 6.94
N VAL A 566 20.03 -36.99 7.26
CA VAL A 566 19.19 -36.73 8.45
C VAL A 566 19.03 -38.01 9.24
N VAL A 567 18.65 -37.88 10.50
CA VAL A 567 18.45 -39.01 11.41
C VAL A 567 17.10 -38.85 12.13
N GLY A 568 16.59 -39.96 12.63
CA GLY A 568 15.38 -40.01 13.43
C GLY A 568 14.31 -40.91 12.82
N SER A 569 13.29 -41.23 13.62
CA SER A 569 12.17 -42.05 13.17
C SER A 569 10.90 -41.73 13.94
N GLY A 570 9.79 -41.76 13.25
CA GLY A 570 8.44 -41.54 13.81
C GLY A 570 7.36 -42.08 12.88
N PHE A 571 6.12 -41.99 13.29
CA PHE A 571 4.94 -42.35 12.47
C PHE A 571 4.57 -41.21 11.53
N SER A 572 4.76 -39.98 12.00
CA SER A 572 4.66 -38.76 11.20
C SER A 572 5.91 -37.88 11.36
N ASN A 573 6.10 -36.94 10.46
CA ASN A 573 7.17 -35.94 10.57
C ASN A 573 6.81 -34.64 9.83
N SER A 574 7.39 -33.54 10.31
CA SER A 574 7.32 -32.24 9.65
C SER A 574 8.72 -31.64 9.47
N PHE A 575 8.87 -30.77 8.47
CA PHE A 575 10.10 -30.09 8.12
C PHE A 575 9.96 -28.59 8.38
N ARG A 576 10.88 -28.05 9.19
CA ARG A 576 10.94 -26.62 9.47
C ARG A 576 12.23 -26.05 8.91
N PHE A 577 12.11 -25.24 7.85
CA PHE A 577 13.20 -24.43 7.30
C PHE A 577 13.18 -23.07 7.96
N PHE A 578 14.31 -22.57 8.38
CA PHE A 578 14.42 -21.27 9.00
C PHE A 578 15.78 -20.64 8.82
N SER A 579 15.81 -19.32 8.75
CA SER A 579 17.01 -18.49 8.75
C SER A 579 16.75 -17.22 9.55
N ASP A 580 17.80 -16.61 10.10
CA ASP A 580 17.72 -15.34 10.83
C ASP A 580 18.96 -14.51 10.49
N ASP A 581 18.92 -13.87 9.33
CA ASP A 581 20.10 -13.28 8.71
C ASP A 581 19.74 -12.08 7.80
N THR A 582 20.80 -11.42 7.31
CA THR A 582 20.74 -10.36 6.29
C THR A 582 21.18 -10.85 4.90
N ASN A 583 21.28 -12.15 4.70
CA ASN A 583 21.66 -12.76 3.42
C ASN A 583 20.58 -12.60 2.35
N ALA A 584 20.91 -12.96 1.12
CA ALA A 584 19.97 -12.89 0.01
C ALA A 584 18.73 -13.79 0.23
N ALA A 585 17.61 -13.37 -0.34
CA ALA A 585 16.38 -14.16 -0.33
C ALA A 585 16.59 -15.51 -1.07
N TYR A 586 15.73 -16.46 -0.73
CA TYR A 586 15.72 -17.78 -1.34
C TYR A 586 14.29 -18.33 -1.41
N SER A 587 14.07 -19.27 -2.34
CA SER A 587 12.78 -19.97 -2.46
C SER A 587 12.97 -21.46 -2.18
N VAL A 588 12.03 -22.05 -1.45
CA VAL A 588 11.91 -23.50 -1.23
C VAL A 588 10.77 -24.00 -2.12
N ASN A 589 11.10 -24.77 -3.17
CA ASN A 589 10.13 -25.13 -4.21
C ASN A 589 9.60 -26.55 -4.07
N GLY A 590 10.34 -27.44 -3.39
CA GLY A 590 9.91 -28.82 -3.19
C GLY A 590 10.88 -29.60 -2.35
N LEU A 591 10.42 -30.71 -1.81
CA LEU A 591 11.20 -31.63 -1.00
C LEU A 591 11.06 -33.04 -1.56
N PHE A 592 12.14 -33.79 -1.50
CA PHE A 592 12.13 -35.23 -1.73
C PHE A 592 12.70 -35.90 -0.48
N VAL A 593 11.87 -36.72 0.16
CA VAL A 593 12.19 -37.39 1.43
C VAL A 593 12.47 -38.86 1.17
N SER A 594 13.60 -39.34 1.68
CA SER A 594 14.00 -40.75 1.58
C SER A 594 13.92 -41.38 2.97
N PHE A 595 13.21 -42.49 3.09
CA PHE A 595 13.01 -43.17 4.35
C PHE A 595 12.98 -44.70 4.19
N ILE A 596 13.18 -45.39 5.30
CA ILE A 596 13.01 -46.84 5.42
C ILE A 596 11.76 -47.09 6.27
N ALA A 597 10.84 -47.85 5.73
CA ALA A 597 9.63 -48.25 6.43
C ALA A 597 9.99 -49.29 7.51
N GLY A 598 9.63 -49.02 8.75
CA GLY A 598 9.87 -49.90 9.91
C GLY A 598 8.71 -50.85 10.21
N GLY A 599 8.70 -51.43 11.41
CA GLY A 599 7.60 -52.27 11.87
C GLY A 599 6.30 -51.49 12.08
N ARG A 600 5.18 -52.17 11.90
CA ARG A 600 3.87 -51.66 12.33
C ARG A 600 3.77 -51.69 13.86
N ARG A 601 3.02 -50.74 14.41
CA ARG A 601 2.62 -50.72 15.80
C ARG A 601 1.63 -51.82 16.09
#